data_bd6f5cfe979525ab2a459cc93639d122
#
_entry.id   bd6f5cfe979525ab2a459cc93639d122
#
_cell.length_a   1.000
_cell.length_b   1.000
_cell.length_c   1.000
_cell.angle_alpha   90.00
_cell.angle_beta   90.00
_cell.angle_gamma   90.00
#
_symmetry.space_group_name_H-M   'P 1'
#
loop_
_entity.id
_entity.type
_entity.pdbx_description
1 polymer ?
#
loop_
_entity_poly.entity_id
_entity_poly.type
_entity_poly.pdbx_seq_one_letter_code
_entity_poly.pdbx_strand_id
1 'polypeptide(L)'
;MSTVEVNNLIKKYGSFEAVKKISFEIDQGEIFGLIGPNGAGKTTTLRVISTLLQINSGSVKILDYDLKTQPDKIRKIISYLPEDAGAYKTLTGRAYLTFIAKFFNEKNTVEMIEKGIKIADLGTRIDDKVDTYSKGMKRRLLVGRALMTEPKLAILDEPTSGLDVINAQEIRKIIKNIAAKGTTILLSSHNMLEVEYLCDKIALIDMGIIIEKGKPKDLLNKYKSNNIEEVFTKVVK
;
A
#
# COMPACT_ATOMS: atom_id res chain seq x y z
N MET A 1 5.85 -8.16 16.87
CA MET A 1 4.47 -7.77 17.26
C MET A 1 3.70 -7.50 15.99
N SER A 2 2.54 -8.14 15.80
CA SER A 2 1.77 -7.99 14.57
C SER A 2 1.11 -6.59 14.48
N THR A 3 1.25 -5.91 13.35
CA THR A 3 0.54 -4.65 13.07
C THR A 3 -0.81 -4.91 12.42
N VAL A 4 -0.91 -5.95 11.57
CA VAL A 4 -2.15 -6.32 10.88
C VAL A 4 -2.39 -7.81 11.05
N GLU A 5 -3.58 -8.17 11.49
CA GLU A 5 -4.05 -9.55 11.55
C GLU A 5 -5.34 -9.68 10.74
N VAL A 6 -5.31 -10.50 9.72
CA VAL A 6 -6.47 -10.82 8.88
C VAL A 6 -6.80 -12.30 9.05
N ASN A 7 -8.00 -12.59 9.54
CA ASN A 7 -8.43 -13.95 9.82
C ASN A 7 -9.73 -14.29 9.07
N ASN A 8 -9.64 -15.25 8.15
CA ASN A 8 -10.76 -15.78 7.36
C ASN A 8 -11.63 -14.69 6.73
N LEU A 9 -10.99 -13.63 6.22
CA LEU A 9 -11.68 -12.49 5.62
C LEU A 9 -12.45 -12.90 4.37
N ILE A 10 -13.75 -12.59 4.34
CA ILE A 10 -14.62 -12.74 3.18
C ILE A 10 -15.20 -11.37 2.82
N LYS A 11 -15.12 -11.01 1.53
CA LYS A 11 -15.81 -9.84 0.96
C LYS A 11 -16.59 -10.23 -0.29
N LYS A 12 -17.88 -9.88 -0.28
CA LYS A 12 -18.83 -10.13 -1.38
C LYS A 12 -19.38 -8.82 -1.93
N TYR A 13 -19.69 -8.84 -3.22
CA TYR A 13 -20.49 -7.85 -3.94
C TYR A 13 -21.70 -8.57 -4.56
N GLY A 14 -22.85 -8.47 -3.88
CA GLY A 14 -23.99 -9.32 -4.19
C GLY A 14 -23.64 -10.82 -4.04
N SER A 15 -23.79 -11.59 -5.10
CA SER A 15 -23.42 -13.02 -5.15
C SER A 15 -21.93 -13.28 -5.41
N PHE A 16 -21.20 -12.28 -5.91
CA PHE A 16 -19.79 -12.44 -6.27
C PHE A 16 -18.88 -12.33 -5.04
N GLU A 17 -18.11 -13.38 -4.75
CA GLU A 17 -17.09 -13.37 -3.68
C GLU A 17 -15.76 -12.87 -4.24
N ALA A 18 -15.46 -11.58 -4.01
CA ALA A 18 -14.20 -10.97 -4.42
C ALA A 18 -13.01 -11.38 -3.54
N VAL A 19 -13.26 -11.72 -2.27
CA VAL A 19 -12.26 -12.22 -1.32
C VAL A 19 -12.86 -13.42 -0.59
N LYS A 20 -12.16 -14.56 -0.64
CA LYS A 20 -12.65 -15.87 -0.24
C LYS A 20 -11.81 -16.44 0.92
N LYS A 21 -12.13 -16.02 2.15
CA LYS A 21 -11.57 -16.60 3.38
C LYS A 21 -10.04 -16.50 3.49
N ILE A 22 -9.48 -15.33 3.16
CA ILE A 22 -8.03 -15.12 3.25
C ILE A 22 -7.58 -14.86 4.68
N SER A 23 -6.34 -15.28 5.00
CA SER A 23 -5.71 -15.07 6.31
C SER A 23 -4.22 -14.78 6.15
N PHE A 24 -3.75 -13.68 6.76
CA PHE A 24 -2.34 -13.30 6.82
C PHE A 24 -2.09 -12.33 7.97
N GLU A 25 -0.81 -12.15 8.29
CA GLU A 25 -0.32 -11.26 9.32
C GLU A 25 0.83 -10.41 8.79
N ILE A 26 0.95 -9.18 9.29
CA ILE A 26 2.04 -8.26 8.94
C ILE A 26 2.69 -7.79 10.24
N ASP A 27 3.98 -8.00 10.37
CA ASP A 27 4.76 -7.56 11.52
C ASP A 27 5.07 -6.06 11.48
N GLN A 28 5.39 -5.48 12.64
CA GLN A 28 5.72 -4.07 12.74
C GLN A 28 6.98 -3.73 11.92
N GLY A 29 6.89 -2.67 11.11
CA GLY A 29 7.99 -2.21 10.25
C GLY A 29 8.22 -3.08 9.01
N GLU A 30 7.40 -4.13 8.80
CA GLU A 30 7.51 -5.02 7.65
C GLU A 30 6.90 -4.38 6.38
N ILE A 31 7.52 -4.65 5.24
CA ILE A 31 6.94 -4.39 3.91
C ILE A 31 6.29 -5.68 3.42
N PHE A 32 4.96 -5.72 3.42
CA PHE A 32 4.17 -6.86 2.98
C PHE A 32 3.52 -6.61 1.62
N GLY A 33 3.72 -7.52 0.68
CA GLY A 33 3.13 -7.47 -0.65
C GLY A 33 1.95 -8.42 -0.83
N LEU A 34 0.79 -7.90 -1.23
CA LEU A 34 -0.33 -8.71 -1.74
C LEU A 34 -0.26 -8.76 -3.27
N ILE A 35 0.15 -9.89 -3.82
CA ILE A 35 0.64 -10.01 -5.19
C ILE A 35 -0.27 -10.94 -5.99
N GLY A 36 -0.62 -10.53 -7.20
CA GLY A 36 -1.45 -11.35 -8.08
C GLY A 36 -1.96 -10.58 -9.30
N PRO A 37 -2.65 -11.25 -10.23
CA PRO A 37 -3.17 -10.63 -11.43
C PRO A 37 -4.29 -9.61 -11.14
N ASN A 38 -4.67 -8.86 -12.16
CA ASN A 38 -5.82 -7.97 -12.09
C ASN A 38 -7.10 -8.79 -11.83
N GLY A 39 -7.96 -8.28 -10.95
CA GLY A 39 -9.17 -8.99 -10.53
C GLY A 39 -8.97 -10.06 -9.44
N ALA A 40 -7.74 -10.33 -8.98
CA ALA A 40 -7.48 -11.34 -7.95
C ALA A 40 -8.02 -11.00 -6.55
N GLY A 41 -8.52 -9.78 -6.31
CA GLY A 41 -9.07 -9.36 -5.01
C GLY A 41 -8.13 -8.44 -4.20
N LYS A 42 -6.96 -8.04 -4.74
CA LYS A 42 -5.97 -7.17 -4.07
C LYS A 42 -6.58 -5.85 -3.59
N THR A 43 -7.05 -5.00 -4.51
CA THR A 43 -7.65 -3.69 -4.20
C THR A 43 -8.84 -3.82 -3.24
N THR A 44 -9.67 -4.86 -3.40
CA THR A 44 -10.79 -5.13 -2.47
C THR A 44 -10.28 -5.39 -1.06
N THR A 45 -9.23 -6.19 -0.92
CA THR A 45 -8.60 -6.47 0.38
C THR A 45 -8.01 -5.20 1.00
N LEU A 46 -7.27 -4.40 0.22
CA LEU A 46 -6.71 -3.14 0.69
C LEU A 46 -7.80 -2.14 1.12
N ARG A 47 -8.89 -2.03 0.35
CA ARG A 47 -10.04 -1.17 0.69
C ARG A 47 -10.76 -1.63 1.95
N VAL A 48 -10.84 -2.93 2.22
CA VAL A 48 -11.35 -3.46 3.51
C VAL A 48 -10.44 -3.03 4.65
N ILE A 49 -9.13 -3.28 4.55
CA ILE A 49 -8.15 -2.97 5.61
C ILE A 49 -8.09 -1.46 5.85
N SER A 50 -8.26 -0.64 4.80
CA SER A 50 -8.34 0.83 4.92
C SER A 50 -9.70 1.36 5.43
N THR A 51 -10.59 0.49 5.90
CA THR A 51 -11.94 0.82 6.42
C THR A 51 -12.91 1.42 5.40
N LEU A 52 -12.59 1.38 4.12
CA LEU A 52 -13.46 1.89 3.05
C LEU A 52 -14.59 0.91 2.68
N LEU A 53 -14.41 -0.38 2.97
CA LEU A 53 -15.40 -1.42 2.73
C LEU A 53 -15.64 -2.24 3.99
N GLN A 54 -16.90 -2.52 4.27
CA GLN A 54 -17.28 -3.46 5.33
C GLN A 54 -16.97 -4.90 4.91
N ILE A 55 -16.59 -5.73 5.86
CA ILE A 55 -16.40 -7.18 5.66
C ILE A 55 -17.72 -7.93 5.76
N ASN A 56 -17.84 -9.05 5.04
CA ASN A 56 -19.00 -9.94 5.16
C ASN A 56 -18.78 -10.98 6.28
N SER A 57 -17.55 -11.50 6.41
CA SER A 57 -17.20 -12.47 7.45
C SER A 57 -15.71 -12.42 7.75
N GLY A 58 -15.30 -13.06 8.84
CA GLY A 58 -13.93 -13.02 9.34
C GLY A 58 -13.68 -11.85 10.28
N SER A 59 -12.41 -11.57 10.55
CA SER A 59 -11.95 -10.45 11.38
C SER A 59 -10.69 -9.82 10.81
N VAL A 60 -10.55 -8.52 11.05
CA VAL A 60 -9.33 -7.75 10.77
C VAL A 60 -9.02 -6.91 12.00
N LYS A 61 -7.79 -7.02 12.47
CA LYS A 61 -7.25 -6.15 13.53
C LYS A 61 -6.07 -5.36 12.99
N ILE A 62 -5.96 -4.10 13.41
CA ILE A 62 -4.81 -3.25 13.13
C ILE A 62 -4.31 -2.73 14.47
N LEU A 63 -3.09 -3.17 14.87
CA LEU A 63 -2.63 -3.08 16.24
C LEU A 63 -3.70 -3.68 17.19
N ASP A 64 -4.11 -2.93 18.20
CA ASP A 64 -5.13 -3.36 19.18
C ASP A 64 -6.58 -3.08 18.76
N TYR A 65 -6.81 -2.54 17.56
CA TYR A 65 -8.13 -2.09 17.10
C TYR A 65 -8.80 -3.08 16.16
N ASP A 66 -10.02 -3.49 16.49
CA ASP A 66 -10.87 -4.31 15.62
C ASP A 66 -11.56 -3.44 14.56
N LEU A 67 -11.49 -3.87 13.30
CA LEU A 67 -11.96 -3.10 12.15
C LEU A 67 -13.49 -2.89 12.15
N LYS A 68 -14.27 -3.82 12.69
CA LYS A 68 -15.74 -3.69 12.74
C LYS A 68 -16.19 -2.70 13.80
N THR A 69 -15.56 -2.74 14.97
CA THR A 69 -16.04 -2.01 16.16
C THR A 69 -15.31 -0.70 16.39
N GLN A 70 -14.10 -0.53 15.85
CA GLN A 70 -13.23 0.63 16.10
C GLN A 70 -12.63 1.27 14.83
N PRO A 71 -13.38 1.38 13.71
CA PRO A 71 -12.83 1.89 12.45
C PRO A 71 -12.32 3.33 12.55
N ASP A 72 -12.90 4.16 13.42
CA ASP A 72 -12.47 5.55 13.62
C ASP A 72 -11.07 5.64 14.25
N LYS A 73 -10.73 4.72 15.15
CA LYS A 73 -9.39 4.64 15.74
C LYS A 73 -8.38 4.18 14.69
N ILE A 74 -8.76 3.22 13.87
CA ILE A 74 -7.92 2.72 12.75
C ILE A 74 -7.63 3.85 11.77
N ARG A 75 -8.63 4.62 11.35
CA ARG A 75 -8.45 5.75 10.40
C ARG A 75 -7.44 6.80 10.86
N LYS A 76 -7.24 6.96 12.17
CA LYS A 76 -6.26 7.90 12.73
C LYS A 76 -4.81 7.43 12.63
N ILE A 77 -4.58 6.14 12.42
CA ILE A 77 -3.25 5.53 12.44
C ILE A 77 -2.82 4.93 11.10
N ILE A 78 -3.70 4.94 10.11
CA ILE A 78 -3.40 4.44 8.76
C ILE A 78 -3.35 5.55 7.74
N SER A 79 -2.70 5.28 6.61
CA SER A 79 -2.89 6.04 5.37
C SER A 79 -3.23 5.08 4.23
N TYR A 80 -3.97 5.57 3.23
CA TYR A 80 -4.29 4.81 2.03
C TYR A 80 -3.99 5.63 0.76
N LEU A 81 -3.24 5.03 -0.13
CA LEU A 81 -2.98 5.53 -1.48
C LEU A 81 -3.60 4.58 -2.49
N PRO A 82 -4.75 4.91 -3.09
CA PRO A 82 -5.34 4.11 -4.17
C PRO A 82 -4.50 4.21 -5.46
N GLU A 83 -4.64 3.23 -6.35
CA GLU A 83 -3.97 3.20 -7.64
C GLU A 83 -4.32 4.42 -8.48
N ASP A 84 -5.61 4.78 -8.54
CA ASP A 84 -6.19 5.87 -9.32
C ASP A 84 -6.17 7.23 -8.61
N ALA A 85 -5.37 7.37 -7.53
CA ALA A 85 -5.24 8.63 -6.80
C ALA A 85 -4.82 9.76 -7.74
N GLY A 86 -5.47 10.91 -7.57
CA GLY A 86 -5.15 12.15 -8.28
C GLY A 86 -4.77 13.29 -7.34
N ALA A 87 -4.10 14.30 -7.89
CA ALA A 87 -3.87 15.59 -7.23
C ALA A 87 -4.55 16.70 -8.02
N TYR A 88 -4.92 17.79 -7.35
CA TYR A 88 -5.56 18.93 -8.00
C TYR A 88 -4.60 19.61 -8.97
N LYS A 89 -4.92 19.56 -10.26
CA LYS A 89 -4.06 20.01 -11.36
C LYS A 89 -3.73 21.51 -11.31
N THR A 90 -4.64 22.31 -10.77
CA THR A 90 -4.50 23.78 -10.68
C THR A 90 -3.64 24.24 -9.51
N LEU A 91 -3.39 23.38 -8.53
CA LEU A 91 -2.53 23.68 -7.38
C LEU A 91 -1.07 23.38 -7.69
N THR A 92 -0.15 24.06 -6.98
CA THR A 92 1.25 23.62 -6.91
C THR A 92 1.36 22.38 -6.01
N GLY A 93 2.45 21.61 -6.11
CA GLY A 93 2.66 20.45 -5.23
C GLY A 93 2.63 20.86 -3.75
N ARG A 94 3.28 21.95 -3.38
CA ARG A 94 3.25 22.52 -2.02
C ARG A 94 1.83 22.91 -1.61
N ALA A 95 1.10 23.63 -2.46
CA ALA A 95 -0.27 24.03 -2.16
C ALA A 95 -1.21 22.82 -2.01
N TYR A 96 -1.00 21.76 -2.78
CA TYR A 96 -1.74 20.50 -2.65
C TYR A 96 -1.49 19.82 -1.30
N LEU A 97 -0.21 19.68 -0.88
CA LEU A 97 0.12 19.09 0.44
C LEU A 97 -0.43 19.96 1.57
N THR A 98 -0.33 21.29 1.46
CA THR A 98 -0.91 22.24 2.42
C THR A 98 -2.43 22.10 2.52
N PHE A 99 -3.11 21.96 1.38
CA PHE A 99 -4.57 21.76 1.35
C PHE A 99 -4.96 20.46 2.07
N ILE A 100 -4.26 19.37 1.78
CA ILE A 100 -4.52 18.07 2.43
C ILE A 100 -4.23 18.12 3.93
N ALA A 101 -3.17 18.78 4.34
CA ALA A 101 -2.78 18.92 5.75
C ALA A 101 -3.88 19.56 6.61
N LYS A 102 -4.72 20.42 6.05
CA LYS A 102 -5.85 21.07 6.76
C LYS A 102 -6.93 20.09 7.23
N PHE A 103 -7.00 18.88 6.65
CA PHE A 103 -7.96 17.85 7.08
C PHE A 103 -7.46 17.07 8.32
N PHE A 104 -6.20 17.23 8.69
CA PHE A 104 -5.62 16.62 9.88
C PHE A 104 -5.57 17.69 10.97
N ASN A 105 -6.18 17.39 12.12
CA ASN A 105 -6.23 18.32 13.25
C ASN A 105 -4.94 18.20 14.10
N GLU A 106 -3.78 18.40 13.46
CA GLU A 106 -2.49 18.27 14.10
C GLU A 106 -1.93 19.64 14.50
N LYS A 107 -1.31 19.70 15.70
CA LYS A 107 -0.66 20.90 16.22
C LYS A 107 0.52 21.35 15.36
N ASN A 108 1.06 20.47 14.52
CA ASN A 108 2.31 20.66 13.76
C ASN A 108 2.11 20.50 12.24
N THR A 109 1.07 21.15 11.70
CA THR A 109 0.73 21.12 10.27
C THR A 109 1.90 21.49 9.36
N VAL A 110 2.75 22.46 9.79
CA VAL A 110 3.92 22.89 9.01
C VAL A 110 4.94 21.78 8.88
N GLU A 111 5.26 21.10 9.98
CA GLU A 111 6.21 19.98 9.99
C GLU A 111 5.71 18.81 9.13
N MET A 112 4.41 18.51 9.17
CA MET A 112 3.78 17.50 8.33
C MET A 112 3.92 17.83 6.84
N ILE A 113 3.69 19.08 6.44
CA ILE A 113 3.85 19.54 5.05
C ILE A 113 5.32 19.38 4.61
N GLU A 114 6.27 19.83 5.41
CA GLU A 114 7.69 19.71 5.08
C GLU A 114 8.15 18.23 4.97
N LYS A 115 7.63 17.35 5.81
CA LYS A 115 7.82 15.90 5.64
C LYS A 115 7.28 15.40 4.31
N GLY A 116 6.07 15.80 3.92
CA GLY A 116 5.47 15.44 2.64
C GLY A 116 6.29 15.92 1.44
N ILE A 117 6.79 17.15 1.50
CA ILE A 117 7.69 17.74 0.48
C ILE A 117 8.99 16.94 0.38
N LYS A 118 9.61 16.63 1.53
CA LYS A 118 10.84 15.84 1.58
C LYS A 118 10.66 14.44 1.03
N ILE A 119 9.53 13.79 1.34
CA ILE A 119 9.20 12.44 0.83
C ILE A 119 8.95 12.49 -0.69
N ALA A 120 8.23 13.51 -1.18
CA ALA A 120 7.95 13.66 -2.60
C ALA A 120 9.22 13.90 -3.44
N ASP A 121 10.25 14.50 -2.84
CA ASP A 121 11.58 14.73 -3.43
C ASP A 121 11.51 15.33 -4.84
N LEU A 122 10.74 16.42 -4.99
CA LEU A 122 10.56 17.11 -6.28
C LEU A 122 11.48 18.33 -6.46
N GLY A 123 12.33 18.62 -5.48
CA GLY A 123 13.20 19.80 -5.47
C GLY A 123 12.39 21.09 -5.68
N THR A 124 12.90 22.01 -6.51
CA THR A 124 12.21 23.28 -6.82
C THR A 124 10.89 23.09 -7.55
N ARG A 125 10.70 21.94 -8.23
CA ARG A 125 9.47 21.61 -8.94
C ARG A 125 8.25 21.49 -8.03
N ILE A 126 8.44 21.38 -6.70
CA ILE A 126 7.33 21.35 -5.73
C ILE A 126 6.43 22.60 -5.80
N ASP A 127 6.97 23.71 -6.27
CA ASP A 127 6.27 24.99 -6.41
C ASP A 127 5.67 25.21 -7.82
N ASP A 128 5.85 24.26 -8.75
CA ASP A 128 5.16 24.23 -10.04
C ASP A 128 3.76 23.65 -9.92
N LYS A 129 2.88 23.97 -10.87
CA LYS A 129 1.53 23.40 -10.94
C LYS A 129 1.57 21.90 -11.23
N VAL A 130 0.70 21.15 -10.59
CA VAL A 130 0.59 19.68 -10.74
C VAL A 130 0.24 19.25 -12.17
N ASP A 131 -0.44 20.08 -12.97
CA ASP A 131 -0.72 19.80 -14.38
C ASP A 131 0.55 19.63 -15.21
N THR A 132 1.64 20.35 -14.86
CA THR A 132 2.94 20.29 -15.56
C THR A 132 3.80 19.08 -15.14
N TYR A 133 3.37 18.30 -14.14
CA TYR A 133 4.13 17.18 -13.62
C TYR A 133 4.05 15.96 -14.55
N SER A 134 5.20 15.26 -14.69
CA SER A 134 5.21 13.92 -15.27
C SER A 134 4.39 12.93 -14.41
N LYS A 135 4.07 11.76 -14.96
CA LYS A 135 3.39 10.71 -14.21
C LYS A 135 4.17 10.31 -12.94
N GLY A 136 5.49 10.17 -13.04
CA GLY A 136 6.36 9.87 -11.92
C GLY A 136 6.37 10.95 -10.85
N MET A 137 6.44 12.24 -11.23
CA MET A 137 6.36 13.37 -10.30
C MET A 137 5.01 13.39 -9.56
N LYS A 138 3.90 13.19 -10.28
CA LYS A 138 2.56 13.09 -9.68
C LYS A 138 2.50 11.95 -8.66
N ARG A 139 3.06 10.78 -9.00
CA ARG A 139 3.06 9.62 -8.08
C ARG A 139 3.90 9.88 -6.84
N ARG A 140 5.09 10.49 -6.97
CA ARG A 140 5.92 10.90 -5.83
C ARG A 140 5.21 11.88 -4.91
N LEU A 141 4.52 12.88 -5.47
CA LEU A 141 3.70 13.82 -4.70
C LEU A 141 2.60 13.09 -3.90
N LEU A 142 1.90 12.13 -4.53
CA LEU A 142 0.83 11.36 -3.90
C LEU A 142 1.35 10.41 -2.82
N VAL A 143 2.54 9.83 -3.01
CA VAL A 143 3.23 9.04 -1.98
C VAL A 143 3.64 9.94 -0.82
N GLY A 144 4.19 11.14 -1.10
CA GLY A 144 4.48 12.16 -0.08
C GLY A 144 3.25 12.51 0.74
N ARG A 145 2.10 12.77 0.08
CA ARG A 145 0.81 13.00 0.73
C ARG A 145 0.39 11.85 1.65
N ALA A 146 0.52 10.61 1.19
CA ALA A 146 0.09 9.45 1.97
C ALA A 146 0.97 9.20 3.20
N LEU A 147 2.26 9.56 3.12
CA LEU A 147 3.24 9.25 4.15
C LEU A 147 3.59 10.44 5.06
N MET A 148 3.14 11.67 4.75
CA MET A 148 3.45 12.87 5.54
C MET A 148 2.87 12.83 6.96
N THR A 149 1.82 12.03 7.20
CA THR A 149 1.17 11.85 8.50
C THR A 149 1.89 10.85 9.40
N GLU A 150 2.99 10.25 8.94
CA GLU A 150 3.73 9.19 9.66
C GLU A 150 2.81 8.08 10.19
N PRO A 151 2.02 7.44 9.31
CA PRO A 151 1.06 6.44 9.73
C PRO A 151 1.75 5.22 10.35
N LYS A 152 1.08 4.50 11.24
CA LYS A 152 1.56 3.21 11.76
C LYS A 152 1.49 2.12 10.69
N LEU A 153 0.49 2.23 9.80
CA LEU A 153 0.33 1.37 8.63
C LEU A 153 0.04 2.23 7.39
N ALA A 154 0.92 2.17 6.40
CA ALA A 154 0.68 2.74 5.07
C ALA A 154 0.19 1.65 4.12
N ILE A 155 -0.97 1.87 3.50
CA ILE A 155 -1.60 0.97 2.53
C ILE A 155 -1.45 1.60 1.15
N LEU A 156 -0.72 0.94 0.24
CA LEU A 156 -0.35 1.47 -1.06
C LEU A 156 -0.85 0.54 -2.17
N ASP A 157 -1.86 0.98 -2.91
CA ASP A 157 -2.42 0.18 -4.02
C ASP A 157 -1.65 0.48 -5.31
N GLU A 158 -0.92 -0.53 -5.83
CA GLU A 158 -0.11 -0.46 -7.05
C GLU A 158 0.80 0.79 -7.10
N PRO A 159 1.69 1.02 -6.11
CA PRO A 159 2.42 2.28 -5.97
C PRO A 159 3.31 2.65 -7.15
N THR A 160 3.73 1.68 -7.95
CA THR A 160 4.65 1.85 -9.10
C THR A 160 3.99 1.61 -10.45
N SER A 161 2.69 1.29 -10.47
CA SER A 161 1.95 0.96 -11.70
C SER A 161 2.09 2.03 -12.79
N GLY A 162 2.49 1.57 -13.98
CA GLY A 162 2.61 2.40 -15.17
C GLY A 162 3.69 3.49 -15.10
N LEU A 163 4.67 3.36 -14.21
CA LEU A 163 5.86 4.19 -14.18
C LEU A 163 6.98 3.55 -15.02
N ASP A 164 7.86 4.39 -15.54
CA ASP A 164 9.13 3.91 -16.09
C ASP A 164 10.06 3.40 -14.97
N VAL A 165 11.13 2.68 -15.36
CA VAL A 165 12.04 2.00 -14.44
C VAL A 165 12.65 2.97 -13.41
N ILE A 166 13.04 4.18 -13.82
CA ILE A 166 13.70 5.17 -12.96
C ILE A 166 12.71 5.67 -11.91
N ASN A 167 11.51 6.11 -12.33
CA ASN A 167 10.50 6.58 -11.40
C ASN A 167 9.99 5.49 -10.46
N ALA A 168 9.84 4.25 -10.93
CA ALA A 168 9.49 3.12 -10.09
C ALA A 168 10.58 2.85 -9.02
N GLN A 169 11.87 2.99 -9.39
CA GLN A 169 13.00 2.83 -8.48
C GLN A 169 12.99 3.87 -7.36
N GLU A 170 12.68 5.15 -7.69
CA GLU A 170 12.56 6.22 -6.69
C GLU A 170 11.41 5.95 -5.70
N ILE A 171 10.26 5.50 -6.18
CA ILE A 171 9.14 5.10 -5.28
C ILE A 171 9.57 3.96 -4.34
N ARG A 172 10.27 2.94 -4.86
CA ARG A 172 10.76 1.82 -4.03
C ARG A 172 11.74 2.29 -2.95
N LYS A 173 12.65 3.21 -3.28
CA LYS A 173 13.55 3.83 -2.29
C LYS A 173 12.78 4.56 -1.20
N ILE A 174 11.76 5.35 -1.58
CA ILE A 174 10.91 6.04 -0.61
C ILE A 174 10.24 5.03 0.33
N ILE A 175 9.61 3.98 -0.20
CA ILE A 175 8.94 2.94 0.59
C ILE A 175 9.92 2.28 1.57
N LYS A 176 11.10 1.85 1.10
CA LYS A 176 12.12 1.24 1.97
C LYS A 176 12.61 2.18 3.07
N ASN A 177 12.85 3.45 2.74
CA ASN A 177 13.30 4.44 3.71
C ASN A 177 12.25 4.71 4.80
N ILE A 178 10.98 4.66 4.46
CA ILE A 178 9.88 4.88 5.41
C ILE A 178 9.68 3.64 6.29
N ALA A 179 9.75 2.43 5.72
CA ALA A 179 9.69 1.19 6.48
C ALA A 179 10.85 1.07 7.47
N ALA A 180 12.07 1.43 7.06
CA ALA A 180 13.25 1.46 7.93
C ALA A 180 13.11 2.41 9.13
N LYS A 181 12.19 3.39 9.07
CA LYS A 181 11.84 4.27 10.20
C LYS A 181 10.72 3.72 11.09
N GLY A 182 10.26 2.50 10.83
CA GLY A 182 9.28 1.79 11.65
C GLY A 182 7.83 1.86 11.18
N THR A 183 7.53 2.49 10.03
CA THR A 183 6.20 2.41 9.41
C THR A 183 6.00 1.04 8.79
N THR A 184 4.92 0.34 9.13
CA THR A 184 4.51 -0.89 8.46
C THR A 184 3.89 -0.56 7.09
N ILE A 185 4.24 -1.32 6.06
CA ILE A 185 3.75 -1.09 4.70
C ILE A 185 2.98 -2.33 4.22
N LEU A 186 1.74 -2.13 3.80
CA LEU A 186 0.99 -3.10 3.01
C LEU A 186 0.84 -2.55 1.59
N LEU A 187 1.37 -3.25 0.60
CA LEU A 187 1.20 -2.85 -0.79
C LEU A 187 0.57 -3.96 -1.64
N SER A 188 -0.10 -3.56 -2.72
CA SER A 188 -0.47 -4.46 -3.80
C SER A 188 0.47 -4.29 -4.98
N SER A 189 0.70 -5.35 -5.73
CA SER A 189 1.35 -5.29 -7.05
C SER A 189 0.91 -6.45 -7.93
N HIS A 190 0.88 -6.20 -9.25
CA HIS A 190 0.82 -7.25 -10.26
C HIS A 190 2.19 -7.52 -10.89
N ASN A 191 3.20 -6.70 -10.59
CA ASN A 191 4.58 -6.89 -11.02
C ASN A 191 5.33 -7.77 -10.02
N MET A 192 5.37 -9.07 -10.29
CA MET A 192 5.95 -10.07 -9.39
C MET A 192 7.47 -9.97 -9.25
N LEU A 193 8.16 -9.49 -10.30
CA LEU A 193 9.62 -9.31 -10.25
C LEU A 193 10.02 -8.17 -9.32
N GLU A 194 9.20 -7.12 -9.24
CA GLU A 194 9.47 -5.96 -8.40
C GLU A 194 9.43 -6.29 -6.91
N VAL A 195 8.52 -7.17 -6.51
CA VAL A 195 8.27 -7.46 -5.09
C VAL A 195 9.37 -8.27 -4.42
N GLU A 196 10.17 -9.02 -5.19
CA GLU A 196 11.34 -9.73 -4.67
C GLU A 196 12.34 -8.80 -4.00
N TYR A 197 12.48 -7.58 -4.53
CA TYR A 197 13.44 -6.59 -4.05
C TYR A 197 12.83 -5.63 -3.02
N LEU A 198 11.50 -5.55 -2.96
CA LEU A 198 10.82 -4.55 -2.15
C LEU A 198 10.25 -5.14 -0.87
N CYS A 199 9.66 -6.34 -0.92
CA CYS A 199 8.89 -6.90 0.16
C CYS A 199 9.70 -7.85 1.05
N ASP A 200 9.48 -7.76 2.36
CA ASP A 200 10.02 -8.71 3.35
C ASP A 200 9.23 -10.04 3.32
N LYS A 201 7.90 -9.94 3.21
CA LYS A 201 6.98 -11.06 3.00
C LYS A 201 5.98 -10.74 1.91
N ILE A 202 5.46 -11.76 1.26
CA ILE A 202 4.40 -11.66 0.26
C ILE A 202 3.31 -12.69 0.50
N ALA A 203 2.11 -12.37 0.03
CA ALA A 203 1.04 -13.33 -0.20
C ALA A 203 0.65 -13.30 -1.68
N LEU A 204 0.73 -14.45 -2.32
CA LEU A 204 0.25 -14.64 -3.69
C LEU A 204 -1.25 -14.88 -3.65
N ILE A 205 -2.01 -14.02 -4.32
CA ILE A 205 -3.48 -14.10 -4.35
C ILE A 205 -3.96 -14.31 -5.79
N ASP A 206 -4.88 -15.26 -5.96
CA ASP A 206 -5.59 -15.48 -7.21
C ASP A 206 -7.05 -15.82 -6.94
N MET A 207 -7.95 -15.32 -7.80
CA MET A 207 -9.41 -15.55 -7.68
C MET A 207 -9.98 -15.37 -6.27
N GLY A 208 -9.44 -14.43 -5.50
CA GLY A 208 -9.88 -14.11 -4.13
C GLY A 208 -9.31 -15.03 -3.04
N ILE A 209 -8.37 -15.92 -3.36
CA ILE A 209 -7.77 -16.88 -2.45
C ILE A 209 -6.27 -16.62 -2.35
N ILE A 210 -5.69 -16.64 -1.13
CA ILE A 210 -4.24 -16.70 -0.97
C ILE A 210 -3.80 -18.13 -1.27
N ILE A 211 -3.02 -18.28 -2.34
CA ILE A 211 -2.52 -19.57 -2.83
C ILE A 211 -1.18 -19.95 -2.21
N GLU A 212 -0.38 -18.94 -1.83
CA GLU A 212 0.90 -19.14 -1.14
C GLU A 212 1.30 -17.86 -0.39
N LYS A 213 2.10 -17.96 0.66
CA LYS A 213 2.65 -16.81 1.39
C LYS A 213 3.97 -17.14 2.05
N GLY A 214 4.86 -16.16 2.16
CA GLY A 214 6.18 -16.32 2.79
C GLY A 214 7.15 -15.23 2.38
N LYS A 215 8.41 -15.36 2.82
CA LYS A 215 9.49 -14.51 2.32
C LYS A 215 9.79 -14.87 0.87
N PRO A 216 10.04 -13.91 -0.03
CA PRO A 216 10.35 -14.21 -1.43
C PRO A 216 11.42 -15.27 -1.60
N LYS A 217 12.54 -15.15 -0.89
CA LYS A 217 13.66 -16.11 -0.94
C LYS A 217 13.26 -17.54 -0.54
N ASP A 218 12.42 -17.68 0.49
CA ASP A 218 11.96 -18.98 0.97
C ASP A 218 11.04 -19.65 -0.07
N LEU A 219 10.18 -18.85 -0.73
CA LEU A 219 9.32 -19.33 -1.80
C LEU A 219 10.12 -19.76 -3.03
N LEU A 220 11.14 -19.00 -3.43
CA LEU A 220 12.04 -19.39 -4.53
C LEU A 220 12.70 -20.73 -4.25
N ASN A 221 13.23 -20.93 -3.05
CA ASN A 221 13.86 -22.18 -2.64
C ASN A 221 12.86 -23.35 -2.59
N LYS A 222 11.68 -23.13 -1.99
CA LYS A 222 10.61 -24.14 -1.85
C LYS A 222 10.18 -24.68 -3.22
N TYR A 223 10.00 -23.79 -4.18
CA TYR A 223 9.50 -24.15 -5.51
C TYR A 223 10.63 -24.35 -6.55
N LYS A 224 11.89 -24.26 -6.15
CA LYS A 224 13.06 -24.35 -7.06
C LYS A 224 12.84 -23.47 -8.29
N SER A 225 12.57 -22.18 -8.06
CA SER A 225 12.23 -21.19 -9.07
C SER A 225 13.24 -20.06 -9.07
N ASN A 226 13.44 -19.40 -10.23
CA ASN A 226 14.39 -18.31 -10.38
C ASN A 226 13.79 -16.95 -9.98
N ASN A 227 12.47 -16.83 -10.01
CA ASN A 227 11.73 -15.60 -9.68
C ASN A 227 10.30 -15.90 -9.20
N ILE A 228 9.62 -14.91 -8.66
CA ILE A 228 8.25 -15.06 -8.13
C ILE A 228 7.20 -15.33 -9.21
N GLU A 229 7.41 -14.93 -10.47
CA GLU A 229 6.50 -15.28 -11.58
C GLU A 229 6.48 -16.79 -11.83
N GLU A 230 7.66 -17.44 -11.80
CA GLU A 230 7.74 -18.90 -11.88
C GLU A 230 7.06 -19.60 -10.70
N VAL A 231 7.25 -19.06 -9.47
CA VAL A 231 6.54 -19.58 -8.29
C VAL A 231 5.04 -19.48 -8.51
N PHE A 232 4.53 -18.31 -8.90
CA PHE A 232 3.11 -18.09 -9.13
C PHE A 232 2.56 -19.07 -10.16
N THR A 233 3.23 -19.25 -11.29
CA THR A 233 2.83 -20.18 -12.34
C THR A 233 2.76 -21.64 -11.86
N LYS A 234 3.63 -22.03 -10.91
CA LYS A 234 3.64 -23.39 -10.34
C LYS A 234 2.52 -23.62 -9.34
N VAL A 235 2.10 -22.59 -8.60
CA VAL A 235 1.10 -22.74 -7.53
C VAL A 235 -0.35 -22.50 -8.00
N VAL A 236 -0.55 -21.83 -9.14
CA VAL A 236 -1.88 -21.62 -9.76
C VAL A 236 -2.35 -22.85 -10.54
N LYS A 237 -1.41 -23.73 -10.94
CA LYS A 237 -1.75 -25.01 -11.65
C LYS A 237 -2.28 -26.05 -10.68
#